data_e744ad6227e219ed27fb39778253e8a1
#
_entry.id   e744ad6227e219ed27fb39778253e8a1
#
_cell.length_a   1.000
_cell.length_b   1.000
_cell.length_c   1.000
_cell.angle_alpha   90.00
_cell.angle_beta   90.00
_cell.angle_gamma   90.00
#
_symmetry.space_group_name_H-M   'P 1'
#
loop_
_entity.id
_entity.type
_entity.pdbx_description
1 polymer ?
#
loop_
_entity_poly.entity_id
_entity_poly.type
_entity_poly.pdbx_seq_one_letter_code
_entity_poly.pdbx_strand_id
1 'polypeptide(L)'
;MVQIAPTEGLSHVIGDQSNRLLNVTLPEFFNYARRKYGQCEAVVFSQFNMRWNYSELLDKCDAFAAGLLALGLYKGDRVGIWSPNRAEWIIAQIATARLGIILVNINPAYKGTELEYCINKVDLKCLIFATQFKSSAYAQTILDLCPELVEQKLGHLQLKKLPSLRVLVQISETPIAGAYSFQDVVKKATTGYFERLDHISNGL
;
A
#
# COMPACT_ATOMS: atom_id res chain seq x y z
N MET A 1 -26.13 -17.91 -18.52
CA MET A 1 -26.37 -16.85 -17.52
C MET A 1 -27.88 -16.75 -17.33
N VAL A 2 -28.38 -17.04 -16.13
CA VAL A 2 -29.79 -16.83 -15.80
C VAL A 2 -29.99 -15.34 -15.60
N GLN A 3 -30.77 -14.72 -16.44
CA GLN A 3 -31.12 -13.30 -16.31
C GLN A 3 -32.15 -13.18 -15.19
N ILE A 4 -31.77 -12.72 -14.02
CA ILE A 4 -32.65 -12.52 -12.88
C ILE A 4 -33.39 -11.18 -13.12
N ALA A 5 -34.70 -11.22 -13.32
CA ALA A 5 -35.50 -10.02 -13.50
C ALA A 5 -35.59 -9.22 -12.20
N PRO A 6 -35.69 -7.86 -12.26
CA PRO A 6 -35.91 -7.05 -11.06
C PRO A 6 -37.19 -7.49 -10.34
N THR A 7 -37.12 -7.60 -9.01
CA THR A 7 -38.25 -8.02 -8.20
C THR A 7 -39.17 -6.82 -7.94
N GLU A 8 -40.49 -7.00 -8.17
CA GLU A 8 -41.53 -5.99 -7.85
C GLU A 8 -41.37 -4.60 -8.51
N GLY A 9 -40.73 -4.53 -9.70
CA GLY A 9 -40.52 -3.26 -10.41
C GLY A 9 -39.47 -2.34 -9.79
N LEU A 10 -38.75 -2.80 -8.79
CA LEU A 10 -37.63 -2.07 -8.19
C LEU A 10 -36.32 -2.28 -9.00
N SER A 11 -35.48 -1.27 -9.05
CA SER A 11 -34.12 -1.38 -9.64
C SER A 11 -33.17 -2.21 -8.77
N HIS A 12 -33.68 -3.28 -8.16
CA HIS A 12 -32.97 -4.14 -7.23
C HIS A 12 -32.97 -5.58 -7.73
N VAL A 13 -31.77 -6.14 -7.89
CA VAL A 13 -31.56 -7.54 -8.27
C VAL A 13 -30.64 -8.17 -7.24
N ILE A 14 -31.07 -9.32 -6.70
CA ILE A 14 -30.25 -10.10 -5.76
C ILE A 14 -29.63 -11.26 -6.55
N GLY A 15 -28.30 -11.36 -6.52
CA GLY A 15 -27.57 -12.47 -7.13
C GLY A 15 -27.75 -13.77 -6.35
N ASP A 16 -27.06 -14.84 -6.80
CA ASP A 16 -27.06 -16.12 -6.12
C ASP A 16 -26.52 -15.99 -4.68
N GLN A 17 -27.31 -16.45 -3.71
CA GLN A 17 -27.00 -16.41 -2.28
C GLN A 17 -26.61 -17.80 -1.72
N SER A 18 -26.41 -18.80 -2.59
CA SER A 18 -25.99 -20.14 -2.18
C SER A 18 -24.63 -20.17 -1.46
N ASN A 19 -23.74 -19.24 -1.83
CA ASN A 19 -22.47 -19.06 -1.16
C ASN A 19 -22.57 -17.96 -0.10
N ARG A 20 -22.29 -18.31 1.15
CA ARG A 20 -22.24 -17.33 2.25
C ARG A 20 -21.05 -16.38 2.05
N LEU A 21 -21.31 -15.08 2.26
CA LEU A 21 -20.23 -14.10 2.35
C LEU A 21 -19.37 -14.38 3.59
N LEU A 22 -18.07 -14.20 3.44
CA LEU A 22 -17.15 -14.29 4.57
C LEU A 22 -17.26 -13.00 5.39
N ASN A 23 -17.65 -13.15 6.65
CA ASN A 23 -17.68 -12.03 7.61
C ASN A 23 -16.38 -12.00 8.40
N VAL A 24 -15.28 -11.68 7.71
CA VAL A 24 -13.93 -11.61 8.26
C VAL A 24 -13.21 -10.40 7.73
N THR A 25 -12.27 -9.86 8.49
CA THR A 25 -11.36 -8.81 8.03
C THR A 25 -10.31 -9.36 7.06
N LEU A 26 -9.66 -8.47 6.27
CA LEU A 26 -8.55 -8.91 5.42
C LEU A 26 -7.38 -9.54 6.21
N PRO A 27 -6.96 -9.00 7.37
CA PRO A 27 -5.96 -9.68 8.20
C PRO A 27 -6.34 -11.09 8.62
N GLU A 28 -7.58 -11.31 9.06
CA GLU A 28 -8.08 -12.65 9.43
C GLU A 28 -8.05 -13.60 8.24
N PHE A 29 -8.50 -13.12 7.06
CA PHE A 29 -8.48 -13.91 5.83
C PHE A 29 -7.06 -14.30 5.42
N PHE A 30 -6.09 -13.38 5.46
CA PHE A 30 -4.70 -13.68 5.14
C PHE A 30 -4.04 -14.59 6.18
N ASN A 31 -4.36 -14.45 7.45
CA ASN A 31 -3.90 -15.37 8.50
C ASN A 31 -4.45 -16.78 8.28
N TYR A 32 -5.72 -16.90 7.86
CA TYR A 32 -6.29 -18.21 7.46
C TYR A 32 -5.55 -18.79 6.24
N ALA A 33 -5.31 -17.97 5.19
CA ALA A 33 -4.59 -18.40 4.00
C ALA A 33 -3.17 -18.90 4.33
N ARG A 34 -2.44 -18.20 5.20
CA ARG A 34 -1.12 -18.62 5.68
C ARG A 34 -1.17 -19.98 6.38
N ARG A 35 -2.13 -20.19 7.29
CA ARG A 35 -2.25 -21.48 8.00
C ARG A 35 -2.62 -22.62 7.09
N LYS A 36 -3.51 -22.41 6.12
CA LYS A 36 -4.05 -23.47 5.28
C LYS A 36 -3.20 -23.74 4.03
N TYR A 37 -2.64 -22.70 3.43
CA TYR A 37 -1.97 -22.73 2.13
C TYR A 37 -0.54 -22.19 2.17
N GLY A 38 0.08 -22.09 3.33
CA GLY A 38 1.36 -21.41 3.54
C GLY A 38 2.45 -21.78 2.54
N GLN A 39 2.55 -23.06 2.17
CA GLN A 39 3.53 -23.57 1.22
C GLN A 39 3.06 -23.55 -0.25
N CYS A 40 1.79 -23.22 -0.51
CA CYS A 40 1.30 -23.08 -1.88
C CYS A 40 1.81 -21.79 -2.51
N GLU A 41 2.06 -21.80 -3.81
CA GLU A 41 2.43 -20.61 -4.56
C GLU A 41 1.29 -19.58 -4.50
N ALA A 42 1.61 -18.36 -4.06
CA ALA A 42 0.66 -17.26 -3.90
C ALA A 42 0.75 -16.26 -5.05
N VAL A 43 1.96 -15.88 -5.45
CA VAL A 43 2.20 -14.90 -6.50
C VAL A 43 3.43 -15.24 -7.34
N VAL A 44 3.34 -14.89 -8.63
CA VAL A 44 4.43 -15.04 -9.60
C VAL A 44 4.59 -13.72 -10.35
N PHE A 45 5.79 -13.17 -10.31
CA PHE A 45 6.20 -12.01 -11.10
C PHE A 45 7.22 -12.48 -12.14
N SER A 46 6.75 -13.01 -13.25
CA SER A 46 7.59 -13.63 -14.29
C SER A 46 8.66 -12.68 -14.84
N GLN A 47 8.33 -11.41 -15.01
CA GLN A 47 9.26 -10.37 -15.49
C GLN A 47 10.44 -10.08 -14.53
N PHE A 48 10.33 -10.47 -13.26
CA PHE A 48 11.37 -10.31 -12.23
C PHE A 48 11.91 -11.65 -11.74
N ASN A 49 11.47 -12.77 -12.33
CA ASN A 49 11.78 -14.12 -11.90
C ASN A 49 11.55 -14.35 -10.39
N MET A 50 10.47 -13.77 -9.85
CA MET A 50 10.11 -13.88 -8.44
C MET A 50 8.86 -14.75 -8.29
N ARG A 51 8.94 -15.69 -7.34
CA ARG A 51 7.84 -16.56 -6.93
C ARG A 51 7.81 -16.61 -5.42
N TRP A 52 6.65 -16.42 -4.82
CA TRP A 52 6.47 -16.52 -3.38
C TRP A 52 5.27 -17.41 -3.06
N ASN A 53 5.44 -18.22 -2.04
CA ASN A 53 4.32 -18.90 -1.39
C ASN A 53 3.58 -17.92 -0.45
N TYR A 54 2.45 -18.37 0.12
CA TYR A 54 1.66 -17.51 1.02
C TYR A 54 2.44 -17.08 2.26
N SER A 55 3.25 -17.97 2.86
CA SER A 55 4.06 -17.63 4.02
C SER A 55 5.08 -16.54 3.70
N GLU A 56 5.84 -16.71 2.63
CA GLU A 56 6.86 -15.74 2.20
C GLU A 56 6.25 -14.37 1.84
N LEU A 57 5.11 -14.36 1.14
CA LEU A 57 4.40 -13.13 0.81
C LEU A 57 3.98 -12.40 2.10
N LEU A 58 3.37 -13.11 3.03
CA LEU A 58 2.84 -12.50 4.25
C LEU A 58 3.95 -12.07 5.22
N ASP A 59 5.09 -12.78 5.26
CA ASP A 59 6.26 -12.33 6.01
C ASP A 59 6.79 -10.99 5.50
N LYS A 60 6.83 -10.80 4.18
CA LYS A 60 7.20 -9.51 3.56
C LYS A 60 6.20 -8.41 3.87
N CYS A 61 4.90 -8.74 3.87
CA CYS A 61 3.84 -7.79 4.22
C CYS A 61 3.92 -7.37 5.69
N ASP A 62 4.18 -8.32 6.59
CA ASP A 62 4.31 -8.05 8.03
C ASP A 62 5.54 -7.19 8.32
N ALA A 63 6.67 -7.47 7.67
CA ALA A 63 7.88 -6.67 7.82
C ALA A 63 7.68 -5.23 7.31
N PHE A 64 7.00 -5.04 6.18
CA PHE A 64 6.70 -3.70 5.68
C PHE A 64 5.68 -2.97 6.57
N ALA A 65 4.64 -3.67 7.06
CA ALA A 65 3.68 -3.11 8.01
C ALA A 65 4.34 -2.64 9.31
N ALA A 66 5.20 -3.46 9.90
CA ALA A 66 5.99 -3.09 11.08
C ALA A 66 6.88 -1.87 10.80
N GLY A 67 7.46 -1.77 9.61
CA GLY A 67 8.21 -0.61 9.16
C GLY A 67 7.36 0.66 9.04
N LEU A 68 6.14 0.57 8.54
CA LEU A 68 5.20 1.70 8.47
C LEU A 68 4.84 2.19 9.89
N LEU A 69 4.62 1.28 10.84
CA LEU A 69 4.43 1.63 12.26
C LEU A 69 5.63 2.39 12.84
N ALA A 70 6.85 1.94 12.50
CA ALA A 70 8.07 2.60 12.94
C ALA A 70 8.22 4.02 12.37
N LEU A 71 7.57 4.30 11.24
CA LEU A 71 7.48 5.65 10.64
C LEU A 71 6.32 6.50 11.19
N GLY A 72 5.58 5.98 12.18
CA GLY A 72 4.49 6.70 12.82
C GLY A 72 3.21 6.77 11.98
N LEU A 73 2.95 5.75 11.18
CA LEU A 73 1.71 5.60 10.41
C LEU A 73 0.78 4.63 11.14
N TYR A 74 -0.49 5.03 11.32
CA TYR A 74 -1.45 4.32 12.15
C TYR A 74 -2.79 4.14 11.45
N LYS A 75 -3.68 3.35 12.09
CA LYS A 75 -5.06 3.12 11.65
C LYS A 75 -5.76 4.44 11.28
N GLY A 76 -6.37 4.48 10.10
CA GLY A 76 -7.06 5.65 9.56
C GLY A 76 -6.17 6.63 8.77
N ASP A 77 -4.84 6.52 8.85
CA ASP A 77 -3.96 7.29 7.97
C ASP A 77 -4.15 6.85 6.50
N ARG A 78 -3.92 7.77 5.56
CA ARG A 78 -3.95 7.49 4.13
C ARG A 78 -2.52 7.35 3.62
N VAL A 79 -2.26 6.21 2.98
CA VAL A 79 -0.99 5.91 2.32
C VAL A 79 -1.27 5.73 0.83
N GLY A 80 -0.61 6.52 -0.01
CA GLY A 80 -0.74 6.42 -1.46
C GLY A 80 0.26 5.45 -2.07
N ILE A 81 -0.15 4.76 -3.13
CA ILE A 81 0.77 4.04 -3.99
C ILE A 81 0.64 4.52 -5.43
N TRP A 82 1.74 5.07 -5.96
CA TRP A 82 1.85 5.59 -7.31
C TRP A 82 2.92 4.82 -8.07
N SER A 83 2.51 3.71 -8.63
CA SER A 83 3.41 2.71 -9.24
C SER A 83 2.66 1.88 -10.27
N PRO A 84 3.31 1.37 -11.32
CA PRO A 84 2.79 0.26 -12.10
C PRO A 84 2.73 -1.01 -11.25
N ASN A 85 2.16 -2.09 -11.83
CA ASN A 85 2.09 -3.40 -11.16
C ASN A 85 3.49 -3.93 -10.82
N ARG A 86 3.75 -4.11 -9.52
CA ARG A 86 5.00 -4.59 -8.95
C ARG A 86 4.74 -5.43 -7.71
N ALA A 87 5.74 -6.16 -7.26
CA ALA A 87 5.66 -6.94 -6.03
C ALA A 87 5.41 -6.07 -4.80
N GLU A 88 6.06 -4.91 -4.72
CA GLU A 88 5.90 -3.94 -3.65
C GLU A 88 4.48 -3.39 -3.55
N TRP A 89 3.74 -3.39 -4.66
CA TRP A 89 2.35 -2.96 -4.71
C TRP A 89 1.46 -3.91 -3.88
N ILE A 90 1.60 -5.23 -4.08
CA ILE A 90 0.86 -6.25 -3.32
C ILE A 90 1.26 -6.21 -1.85
N ILE A 91 2.57 -6.07 -1.56
CA ILE A 91 3.06 -5.94 -0.19
C ILE A 91 2.42 -4.73 0.49
N ALA A 92 2.44 -3.56 -0.14
CA ALA A 92 1.86 -2.34 0.43
C ALA A 92 0.36 -2.50 0.69
N GLN A 93 -0.39 -3.13 -0.22
CA GLN A 93 -1.83 -3.33 -0.05
C GLN A 93 -2.16 -4.22 1.15
N ILE A 94 -1.48 -5.33 1.31
CA ILE A 94 -1.73 -6.24 2.43
C ILE A 94 -1.22 -5.63 3.74
N ALA A 95 -0.04 -5.01 3.73
CA ALA A 95 0.54 -4.37 4.89
C ALA A 95 -0.33 -3.24 5.46
N THR A 96 -0.88 -2.38 4.60
CA THR A 96 -1.80 -1.31 5.01
C THR A 96 -3.10 -1.87 5.58
N ALA A 97 -3.66 -2.92 4.97
CA ALA A 97 -4.85 -3.60 5.49
C ALA A 97 -4.62 -4.18 6.90
N ARG A 98 -3.44 -4.77 7.17
CA ARG A 98 -3.08 -5.30 8.50
C ARG A 98 -3.00 -4.22 9.59
N LEU A 99 -2.80 -2.97 9.21
CA LEU A 99 -2.72 -1.83 10.12
C LEU A 99 -4.02 -1.02 10.21
N GLY A 100 -5.04 -1.34 9.41
CA GLY A 100 -6.22 -0.49 9.26
C GLY A 100 -5.91 0.87 8.62
N ILE A 101 -4.81 0.96 7.89
CA ILE A 101 -4.42 2.11 7.07
C ILE A 101 -5.22 2.07 5.77
N ILE A 102 -5.64 3.23 5.29
CA ILE A 102 -6.38 3.37 4.04
C ILE A 102 -5.39 3.49 2.88
N LEU A 103 -5.31 2.47 2.03
CA LEU A 103 -4.50 2.55 0.83
C LEU A 103 -5.22 3.34 -0.27
N VAL A 104 -4.53 4.33 -0.82
CA VAL A 104 -5.01 5.16 -1.94
C VAL A 104 -4.24 4.77 -3.21
N ASN A 105 -4.95 4.14 -4.15
CA ASN A 105 -4.36 3.73 -5.42
C ASN A 105 -4.35 4.93 -6.37
N ILE A 106 -3.16 5.42 -6.70
CA ILE A 106 -2.96 6.56 -7.57
C ILE A 106 -2.67 6.07 -9.00
N ASN A 107 -3.39 6.63 -9.97
CA ASN A 107 -3.22 6.23 -11.36
C ASN A 107 -1.76 6.47 -11.82
N PRO A 108 -1.08 5.43 -12.35
CA PRO A 108 0.31 5.56 -12.83
C PRO A 108 0.49 6.60 -13.96
N ALA A 109 -0.58 6.98 -14.67
CA ALA A 109 -0.52 7.97 -15.73
C ALA A 109 -0.59 9.43 -15.25
N TYR A 110 -0.90 9.67 -13.97
CA TYR A 110 -1.01 11.04 -13.42
C TYR A 110 0.32 11.79 -13.54
N LYS A 111 0.20 13.10 -13.78
CA LYS A 111 1.30 14.05 -13.81
C LYS A 111 1.29 14.90 -12.52
N GLY A 112 2.19 15.86 -12.42
CA GLY A 112 2.36 16.64 -11.21
C GLY A 112 1.07 17.27 -10.67
N THR A 113 0.25 17.88 -11.52
CA THR A 113 -0.99 18.55 -11.13
C THR A 113 -2.04 17.57 -10.57
N GLU A 114 -2.26 16.45 -11.26
CA GLU A 114 -3.21 15.44 -10.79
C GLU A 114 -2.69 14.75 -9.51
N LEU A 115 -1.39 14.53 -9.42
CA LEU A 115 -0.75 13.97 -8.24
C LEU A 115 -0.92 14.90 -7.02
N GLU A 116 -0.63 16.19 -7.18
CA GLU A 116 -0.82 17.22 -6.15
C GLU A 116 -2.27 17.24 -5.65
N TYR A 117 -3.22 17.29 -6.60
CA TYR A 117 -4.64 17.27 -6.26
C TYR A 117 -5.02 16.00 -5.48
N CYS A 118 -4.59 14.82 -5.96
CA CYS A 118 -4.91 13.55 -5.33
C CYS A 118 -4.37 13.48 -3.88
N ILE A 119 -3.11 13.87 -3.67
CA ILE A 119 -2.48 13.87 -2.35
C ILE A 119 -3.22 14.79 -1.38
N ASN A 120 -3.50 16.02 -1.81
CA ASN A 120 -4.16 17.01 -0.97
C ASN A 120 -5.63 16.68 -0.71
N LYS A 121 -6.34 16.12 -1.69
CA LYS A 121 -7.76 15.77 -1.57
C LYS A 121 -8.04 14.77 -0.44
N VAL A 122 -7.11 13.88 -0.17
CA VAL A 122 -7.28 12.82 0.85
C VAL A 122 -6.37 13.02 2.06
N ASP A 123 -5.66 14.14 2.19
CA ASP A 123 -4.67 14.38 3.25
C ASP A 123 -3.68 13.22 3.40
N LEU A 124 -3.04 12.83 2.31
CA LEU A 124 -2.13 11.70 2.27
C LEU A 124 -0.95 11.91 3.23
N LYS A 125 -0.64 10.92 4.06
CA LYS A 125 0.46 10.98 5.05
C LYS A 125 1.76 10.39 4.53
N CYS A 126 1.65 9.38 3.66
CA CYS A 126 2.80 8.70 3.05
C CYS A 126 2.50 8.43 1.57
N LEU A 127 3.50 8.63 0.72
CA LEU A 127 3.44 8.25 -0.70
C LEU A 127 4.53 7.22 -0.99
N ILE A 128 4.11 6.04 -1.45
CA ILE A 128 4.98 4.99 -2.01
C ILE A 128 4.96 5.17 -3.52
N PHE A 129 6.14 5.26 -4.16
CA PHE A 129 6.21 5.50 -5.59
C PHE A 129 7.37 4.76 -6.27
N ALA A 130 7.19 4.41 -7.54
CA ALA A 130 8.25 3.85 -8.38
C ALA A 130 9.20 4.96 -8.85
N THR A 131 10.37 4.61 -9.40
CA THR A 131 11.30 5.59 -9.96
C THR A 131 10.77 6.18 -11.26
N GLN A 132 10.30 5.29 -12.15
CA GLN A 132 9.77 5.67 -13.46
C GLN A 132 8.84 4.60 -14.01
N PHE A 133 8.01 4.96 -14.97
CA PHE A 133 7.22 4.03 -15.78
C PHE A 133 6.99 4.60 -17.17
N LYS A 134 7.43 3.87 -18.21
CA LYS A 134 7.42 4.35 -19.61
C LYS A 134 8.12 5.73 -19.69
N SER A 135 7.44 6.73 -20.23
CA SER A 135 7.94 8.11 -20.32
C SER A 135 7.72 8.96 -19.06
N SER A 136 7.12 8.40 -18.00
CA SER A 136 6.85 9.14 -16.76
C SER A 136 7.97 8.93 -15.77
N ALA A 137 8.75 10.00 -15.51
CA ALA A 137 9.80 10.05 -14.50
C ALA A 137 9.19 10.49 -13.15
N TYR A 138 8.71 9.55 -12.34
CA TYR A 138 7.99 9.85 -11.10
C TYR A 138 8.86 10.59 -10.10
N ALA A 139 10.11 10.16 -9.94
CA ALA A 139 11.06 10.82 -9.04
C ALA A 139 11.26 12.29 -9.42
N GLN A 140 11.45 12.57 -10.71
CA GLN A 140 11.59 13.96 -11.20
C GLN A 140 10.31 14.76 -11.01
N THR A 141 9.14 14.17 -11.26
CA THR A 141 7.85 14.84 -11.02
C THR A 141 7.69 15.28 -9.57
N ILE A 142 8.13 14.47 -8.60
CA ILE A 142 8.08 14.83 -7.17
C ILE A 142 9.07 15.96 -6.86
N LEU A 143 10.28 15.94 -7.42
CA LEU A 143 11.28 17.00 -7.24
C LEU A 143 10.82 18.32 -7.86
N ASP A 144 10.18 18.28 -9.03
CA ASP A 144 9.63 19.46 -9.69
C ASP A 144 8.45 20.05 -8.90
N LEU A 145 7.65 19.19 -8.28
CA LEU A 145 6.51 19.59 -7.46
C LEU A 145 6.95 20.20 -6.13
N CYS A 146 7.99 19.66 -5.52
CA CYS A 146 8.52 20.04 -4.21
C CYS A 146 10.05 20.20 -4.25
N PRO A 147 10.57 21.29 -4.85
CA PRO A 147 12.03 21.50 -4.97
C PRO A 147 12.72 21.57 -3.61
N GLU A 148 12.00 22.03 -2.56
CA GLU A 148 12.51 22.08 -1.18
C GLU A 148 12.77 20.72 -0.56
N LEU A 149 12.38 19.64 -1.20
CA LEU A 149 12.51 18.26 -0.68
C LEU A 149 13.96 17.89 -0.33
N VAL A 150 14.93 18.42 -1.07
CA VAL A 150 16.36 18.15 -0.88
C VAL A 150 16.89 18.63 0.48
N GLU A 151 16.21 19.60 1.10
CA GLU A 151 16.57 20.18 2.40
C GLU A 151 15.76 19.59 3.56
N GLN A 152 14.80 18.69 3.25
CA GLN A 152 13.87 18.16 4.24
C GLN A 152 14.47 17.01 5.04
N LYS A 153 14.07 16.94 6.31
CA LYS A 153 14.43 15.82 7.18
C LYS A 153 13.64 14.58 6.81
N LEU A 154 14.34 13.48 6.60
CA LEU A 154 13.77 12.18 6.28
C LEU A 154 12.72 11.75 7.33
N GLY A 155 11.51 11.44 6.87
CA GLY A 155 10.37 11.05 7.71
C GLY A 155 9.63 12.19 8.41
N HIS A 156 10.07 13.42 8.24
CA HIS A 156 9.43 14.62 8.81
C HIS A 156 9.34 15.74 7.77
N LEU A 157 8.76 15.42 6.62
CA LEU A 157 8.65 16.37 5.53
C LEU A 157 7.70 17.53 5.89
N GLN A 158 8.07 18.74 5.44
CA GLN A 158 7.26 19.96 5.54
C GLN A 158 7.23 20.61 4.15
N LEU A 159 6.31 20.16 3.31
CA LEU A 159 6.23 20.55 1.92
C LEU A 159 5.13 21.59 1.70
N LYS A 160 5.44 22.70 1.03
CA LYS A 160 4.51 23.81 0.83
C LYS A 160 3.27 23.39 0.03
N LYS A 161 3.46 22.62 -1.04
CA LYS A 161 2.37 22.14 -1.90
C LYS A 161 1.65 20.89 -1.36
N LEU A 162 2.30 20.13 -0.48
CA LEU A 162 1.81 18.85 0.04
C LEU A 162 1.87 18.84 1.58
N PRO A 163 1.13 19.70 2.26
CA PRO A 163 1.31 19.94 3.71
C PRO A 163 0.95 18.74 4.59
N SER A 164 0.14 17.80 4.11
CA SER A 164 -0.21 16.58 4.83
C SER A 164 0.83 15.47 4.70
N LEU A 165 1.67 15.52 3.65
CA LEU A 165 2.62 14.47 3.31
C LEU A 165 3.87 14.56 4.20
N ARG A 166 4.11 13.53 5.01
CA ARG A 166 5.22 13.48 5.98
C ARG A 166 6.30 12.47 5.60
N VAL A 167 5.95 11.47 4.80
CA VAL A 167 6.81 10.34 4.46
C VAL A 167 6.75 10.09 2.95
N LEU A 168 7.92 9.96 2.34
CA LEU A 168 8.09 9.44 0.98
C LEU A 168 8.83 8.11 1.04
N VAL A 169 8.36 7.13 0.28
CA VAL A 169 8.98 5.81 0.12
C VAL A 169 9.16 5.53 -1.36
N GLN A 170 10.39 5.45 -1.82
CA GLN A 170 10.69 5.13 -3.22
C GLN A 170 11.02 3.66 -3.38
N ILE A 171 10.45 3.03 -4.39
CA ILE A 171 10.79 1.67 -4.81
C ILE A 171 12.08 1.75 -5.64
N SER A 172 13.20 1.89 -4.94
CA SER A 172 14.55 2.04 -5.50
C SER A 172 15.59 1.66 -4.45
N GLU A 173 16.75 1.19 -4.87
CA GLU A 173 17.91 1.01 -3.99
C GLU A 173 18.58 2.35 -3.67
N THR A 174 18.49 3.31 -4.57
CA THR A 174 19.03 4.67 -4.44
C THR A 174 17.88 5.68 -4.51
N PRO A 175 17.15 5.94 -3.40
CA PRO A 175 16.04 6.86 -3.38
C PRO A 175 16.51 8.32 -3.52
N ILE A 176 15.60 9.19 -3.98
CA ILE A 176 15.83 10.64 -4.00
C ILE A 176 15.98 11.19 -2.58
N ALA A 177 16.59 12.36 -2.44
CA ALA A 177 16.66 13.07 -1.17
C ALA A 177 15.26 13.21 -0.55
N GLY A 178 15.16 13.06 0.77
CA GLY A 178 13.90 13.14 1.51
C GLY A 178 13.00 11.88 1.43
N ALA A 179 13.38 10.86 0.66
CA ALA A 179 12.64 9.61 0.57
C ALA A 179 13.40 8.43 1.19
N TYR A 180 12.69 7.52 1.86
CA TYR A 180 13.22 6.20 2.22
C TYR A 180 13.23 5.28 1.00
N SER A 181 14.18 4.35 0.92
CA SER A 181 13.98 3.19 0.06
C SER A 181 12.90 2.27 0.64
N PHE A 182 12.24 1.48 -0.20
CA PHE A 182 11.27 0.48 0.28
C PHE A 182 11.93 -0.50 1.28
N GLN A 183 13.15 -0.89 1.01
CA GLN A 183 13.93 -1.78 1.87
C GLN A 183 14.33 -1.13 3.21
N ASP A 184 14.59 0.17 3.24
CA ASP A 184 14.89 0.86 4.49
C ASP A 184 13.67 0.91 5.42
N VAL A 185 12.46 0.98 4.85
CA VAL A 185 11.23 0.85 5.65
C VAL A 185 11.13 -0.56 6.24
N VAL A 186 11.37 -1.61 5.46
CA VAL A 186 11.39 -3.00 5.93
C VAL A 186 12.41 -3.19 7.06
N LYS A 187 13.62 -2.63 6.94
CA LYS A 187 14.68 -2.73 7.95
C LYS A 187 14.34 -2.03 9.28
N LYS A 188 13.32 -1.16 9.32
CA LYS A 188 12.86 -0.55 10.58
C LYS A 188 12.01 -1.48 11.44
N ALA A 189 11.58 -2.62 10.90
CA ALA A 189 10.84 -3.62 11.64
C ALA A 189 11.70 -4.22 12.75
N THR A 190 11.24 -4.10 13.99
CA THR A 190 11.84 -4.74 15.16
C THR A 190 10.81 -5.65 15.83
N THR A 191 11.23 -6.53 16.72
CA THR A 191 10.34 -7.44 17.47
C THR A 191 9.16 -6.70 18.09
N GLY A 192 9.38 -5.55 18.74
CA GLY A 192 8.30 -4.76 19.35
C GLY A 192 7.29 -4.20 18.35
N TYR A 193 7.69 -3.92 17.10
CA TYR A 193 6.74 -3.51 16.06
C TYR A 193 5.94 -4.69 15.50
N PHE A 194 6.50 -5.88 15.44
CA PHE A 194 5.74 -7.10 15.08
C PHE A 194 4.68 -7.44 16.12
N GLU A 195 5.01 -7.37 17.41
CA GLU A 195 4.06 -7.57 18.51
C GLU A 195 2.90 -6.55 18.44
N ARG A 196 3.22 -5.29 18.19
CA ARG A 196 2.20 -4.24 18.00
C ARG A 196 1.35 -4.47 16.76
N LEU A 197 1.93 -4.93 15.65
CA LEU A 197 1.22 -5.27 14.43
C LEU A 197 0.19 -6.37 14.70
N ASP A 198 0.57 -7.43 15.40
CA ASP A 198 -0.33 -8.53 15.74
C ASP A 198 -1.51 -8.04 16.62
N HIS A 199 -1.22 -7.21 17.60
CA HIS A 199 -2.27 -6.61 18.45
C HIS A 199 -3.23 -5.75 17.62
N ILE A 200 -2.74 -4.89 16.74
CA ILE A 200 -3.57 -4.05 15.87
C ILE A 200 -4.40 -4.91 14.92
N SER A 201 -3.77 -5.86 14.21
CA SER A 201 -4.45 -6.72 13.23
C SER A 201 -5.58 -7.54 13.82
N ASN A 202 -5.44 -7.98 15.07
CA ASN A 202 -6.46 -8.75 15.79
C ASN A 202 -7.58 -7.86 16.36
N GLY A 203 -7.40 -6.55 16.41
CA GLY A 203 -8.36 -5.56 16.89
C GLY A 203 -9.07 -4.76 15.79
N LEU A 204 -8.90 -5.14 14.51
CA LEU A 204 -9.56 -4.50 13.37
C LEU A 204 -10.93 -5.07 13.13
#